data_76b942a882788e796b39cf4df639baff
#
_entry.id   76b942a882788e796b39cf4df639baff
#
_cell.length_a   1.000
_cell.length_b   1.000
_cell.length_c   1.000
_cell.angle_alpha   90.00
_cell.angle_beta   90.00
_cell.angle_gamma   90.00
#
_symmetry.space_group_name_H-M   'P 1'
#
loop_
_entity.id
_entity.type
_entity.pdbx_description
1 polymer ?
#
loop_
_entity_poly.entity_id
_entity_poly.type
_entity_poly.pdbx_seq_one_letter_code
_entity_poly.pdbx_strand_id
1 'polypeptide(L)'
;METLESRFVFFPDKRIEETPHDRGLVYEEIYFTTQDGLRLNGWWIPGTGSPLTILWFHGNGGNISHRLDNITLRHDLLGANLFIFDYREYGRSEGRASEEGTYQDAEAAIRYLHGRGDVDPTKIVFLGESLGSAVAVEMATRYDCAALILESPFLSIPEMAKVTFPFLPIGSLLQTKYDTLSKIGRVKAPLLIVHGENDEIVPFQHGQRLFETAREPKEFYSIKQARHNDLYLVGGQAYLKALDYFLHRVAGDKLSP
;
A
#
# COMPACT_ATOMS: atom_id res chain seq x y z
N MET A 1 7.49 -6.07 24.30
CA MET A 1 6.22 -6.33 25.05
C MET A 1 5.09 -5.99 24.11
N GLU A 2 4.11 -6.89 23.99
CA GLU A 2 2.87 -6.60 23.29
C GLU A 2 2.14 -5.50 24.06
N THR A 3 1.97 -4.34 23.43
CA THR A 3 1.15 -3.28 24.02
C THR A 3 -0.32 -3.65 23.78
N LEU A 4 -1.20 -3.36 24.74
CA LEU A 4 -2.64 -3.57 24.58
C LEU A 4 -3.13 -2.88 23.27
N GLU A 5 -2.51 -1.79 22.91
CA GLU A 5 -2.77 -0.98 21.72
C GLU A 5 -2.53 -1.75 20.41
N SER A 6 -1.46 -2.56 20.31
CA SER A 6 -1.15 -3.30 19.07
C SER A 6 -2.27 -4.24 18.66
N ARG A 7 -3.00 -4.80 19.60
CA ARG A 7 -4.17 -5.67 19.35
C ARG A 7 -5.39 -4.93 18.76
N PHE A 8 -5.45 -3.63 18.90
CA PHE A 8 -6.52 -2.80 18.32
C PHE A 8 -6.12 -2.14 17.00
N VAL A 9 -4.83 -2.17 16.68
CA VAL A 9 -4.30 -1.54 15.45
C VAL A 9 -3.96 -2.58 14.40
N PHE A 10 -3.49 -3.79 14.75
CA PHE A 10 -3.05 -4.81 13.80
C PHE A 10 -3.93 -6.06 13.87
N PHE A 11 -4.36 -6.55 12.70
CA PHE A 11 -5.23 -7.72 12.57
C PHE A 11 -4.62 -8.77 11.64
N PRO A 12 -3.45 -9.33 11.99
CA PRO A 12 -2.75 -10.30 11.17
C PRO A 12 -3.49 -11.64 11.11
N ASP A 13 -3.48 -12.29 9.94
CA ASP A 13 -3.82 -13.70 9.77
C ASP A 13 -2.58 -14.46 9.32
N LYS A 14 -2.29 -15.59 9.97
CA LYS A 14 -1.14 -16.45 9.65
C LYS A 14 -1.41 -17.44 8.52
N ARG A 15 -2.68 -17.70 8.22
CA ARG A 15 -3.06 -18.72 7.25
C ARG A 15 -3.00 -18.13 5.85
N ILE A 16 -2.16 -18.70 5.00
CA ILE A 16 -2.20 -18.48 3.56
C ILE A 16 -3.27 -19.40 2.98
N GLU A 17 -4.34 -18.84 2.44
CA GLU A 17 -5.47 -19.60 1.91
C GLU A 17 -5.22 -20.09 0.49
N GLU A 18 -4.74 -19.22 -0.38
CA GLU A 18 -4.42 -19.47 -1.78
C GLU A 18 -3.11 -18.77 -2.14
N THR A 19 -2.55 -19.10 -3.29
CA THR A 19 -1.33 -18.51 -3.85
C THR A 19 -1.60 -17.94 -5.26
N PRO A 20 -0.73 -17.14 -5.85
CA PRO A 20 -0.89 -16.68 -7.23
C PRO A 20 -1.02 -17.83 -8.23
N HIS A 21 -0.40 -19.00 -7.96
CA HIS A 21 -0.53 -20.20 -8.80
C HIS A 21 -1.99 -20.67 -8.91
N ASP A 22 -2.76 -20.58 -7.83
CA ASP A 22 -4.17 -20.99 -7.80
C ASP A 22 -5.06 -20.10 -8.68
N ARG A 23 -4.54 -18.93 -9.08
CA ARG A 23 -5.14 -17.99 -10.04
C ARG A 23 -4.49 -18.04 -11.42
N GLY A 24 -3.62 -19.03 -11.67
CA GLY A 24 -2.93 -19.20 -12.95
C GLY A 24 -1.79 -18.22 -13.21
N LEU A 25 -1.35 -17.48 -12.18
CA LEU A 25 -0.24 -16.54 -12.29
C LEU A 25 1.09 -17.24 -12.04
N VAL A 26 2.08 -16.89 -12.85
CA VAL A 26 3.49 -17.21 -12.56
C VAL A 26 3.97 -16.31 -11.44
N TYR A 27 4.63 -16.87 -10.43
CA TYR A 27 5.17 -16.09 -9.33
C TYR A 27 6.39 -16.77 -8.71
N GLU A 28 7.16 -15.99 -7.97
CA GLU A 28 8.23 -16.45 -7.08
C GLU A 28 7.80 -16.21 -5.63
N GLU A 29 7.86 -17.24 -4.79
CA GLU A 29 7.74 -17.05 -3.35
C GLU A 29 9.07 -16.55 -2.80
N ILE A 30 9.06 -15.34 -2.24
CA ILE A 30 10.24 -14.64 -1.80
C ILE A 30 10.34 -14.65 -0.28
N TYR A 31 11.55 -14.90 0.22
CA TYR A 31 11.91 -14.65 1.61
C TYR A 31 13.08 -13.69 1.65
N PHE A 32 12.96 -12.63 2.45
CA PHE A 32 13.99 -11.62 2.63
C PHE A 32 14.10 -11.22 4.09
N THR A 33 15.23 -10.61 4.48
CA THR A 33 15.53 -10.36 5.89
C THR A 33 15.55 -8.87 6.21
N THR A 34 14.90 -8.49 7.30
CA THR A 34 14.94 -7.13 7.85
C THR A 34 16.27 -6.82 8.48
N GLN A 35 16.54 -5.54 8.77
CA GLN A 35 17.78 -5.13 9.43
C GLN A 35 17.89 -5.71 10.86
N ASP A 36 16.78 -5.90 11.53
CA ASP A 36 16.71 -6.52 12.86
C ASP A 36 16.62 -8.06 12.83
N GLY A 37 16.86 -8.68 11.65
CA GLY A 37 17.07 -10.11 11.48
C GLY A 37 15.82 -10.95 11.32
N LEU A 38 14.64 -10.37 11.16
CA LEU A 38 13.39 -11.10 10.90
C LEU A 38 13.29 -11.53 9.45
N ARG A 39 12.82 -12.76 9.23
CA ARG A 39 12.52 -13.28 7.89
C ARG A 39 11.08 -12.94 7.51
N LEU A 40 10.91 -12.20 6.41
CA LEU A 40 9.63 -11.84 5.84
C LEU A 40 9.34 -12.64 4.58
N ASN A 41 8.05 -12.83 4.29
CA ASN A 41 7.55 -13.52 3.11
C ASN A 41 6.85 -12.53 2.17
N GLY A 42 6.97 -12.76 0.88
CA GLY A 42 6.29 -11.99 -0.16
C GLY A 42 6.20 -12.76 -1.46
N TRP A 43 5.49 -12.18 -2.40
CA TRP A 43 5.32 -12.73 -3.75
C TRP A 43 5.81 -11.74 -4.78
N TRP A 44 6.67 -12.23 -5.66
CA TRP A 44 7.06 -11.55 -6.87
C TRP A 44 6.28 -12.13 -8.05
N ILE A 45 5.50 -11.30 -8.72
CA ILE A 45 4.71 -11.66 -9.89
C ILE A 45 5.27 -10.86 -11.07
N PRO A 46 5.95 -11.52 -12.05
CA PRO A 46 6.51 -10.84 -13.22
C PRO A 46 5.40 -10.21 -14.06
N GLY A 47 5.61 -9.00 -14.51
CA GLY A 47 4.70 -8.31 -15.42
C GLY A 47 4.78 -8.81 -16.86
N THR A 48 3.84 -8.38 -17.69
CA THR A 48 3.69 -8.85 -19.09
C THR A 48 4.14 -7.81 -20.13
N GLY A 49 4.55 -6.60 -19.73
CA GLY A 49 4.91 -5.60 -20.72
C GLY A 49 5.35 -4.23 -20.22
N SER A 50 4.91 -3.80 -19.05
CA SER A 50 5.33 -2.51 -18.49
C SER A 50 6.72 -2.62 -17.84
N PRO A 51 7.59 -1.58 -17.98
CA PRO A 51 8.88 -1.55 -17.31
C PRO A 51 8.78 -1.21 -15.81
N LEU A 52 7.59 -0.90 -15.32
CA LEU A 52 7.36 -0.52 -13.93
C LEU A 52 7.32 -1.73 -13.01
N THR A 53 7.72 -1.52 -11.77
CA THR A 53 7.55 -2.46 -10.66
C THR A 53 6.71 -1.82 -9.58
N ILE A 54 5.58 -2.41 -9.23
CA ILE A 54 4.72 -1.96 -8.15
C ILE A 54 5.13 -2.69 -6.87
N LEU A 55 5.64 -1.93 -5.89
CA LEU A 55 5.82 -2.41 -4.52
C LEU A 55 4.54 -2.08 -3.75
N TRP A 56 3.83 -3.13 -3.34
CA TRP A 56 2.52 -2.99 -2.71
C TRP A 56 2.60 -3.18 -1.19
N PHE A 57 2.27 -2.14 -0.46
CA PHE A 57 2.09 -2.09 0.97
C PHE A 57 0.60 -2.33 1.27
N HIS A 58 0.25 -3.54 1.67
CA HIS A 58 -1.14 -3.97 1.85
C HIS A 58 -1.82 -3.34 3.07
N GLY A 59 -3.15 -3.42 3.10
CA GLY A 59 -3.97 -2.94 4.22
C GLY A 59 -3.87 -3.82 5.46
N ASN A 60 -4.45 -3.35 6.55
CA ASN A 60 -4.25 -3.88 7.90
C ASN A 60 -4.73 -5.34 8.10
N GLY A 61 -5.88 -5.73 7.56
CA GLY A 61 -6.48 -7.03 7.86
C GLY A 61 -5.94 -8.17 7.01
N GLY A 62 -5.82 -9.37 7.59
CA GLY A 62 -5.50 -10.62 6.87
C GLY A 62 -4.02 -10.79 6.55
N ASN A 63 -3.70 -11.17 5.31
CA ASN A 63 -2.36 -11.33 4.75
C ASN A 63 -2.42 -11.18 3.22
N ILE A 64 -1.30 -11.41 2.53
CA ILE A 64 -1.22 -11.23 1.08
C ILE A 64 -2.14 -12.17 0.29
N SER A 65 -2.54 -13.35 0.82
CA SER A 65 -3.45 -14.27 0.13
C SER A 65 -4.87 -13.71 -0.01
N HIS A 66 -5.28 -12.80 0.87
CA HIS A 66 -6.56 -12.11 0.78
C HIS A 66 -6.60 -11.02 -0.30
N ARG A 67 -5.51 -10.81 -1.02
CA ARG A 67 -5.37 -9.79 -2.08
C ARG A 67 -5.36 -10.39 -3.49
N LEU A 68 -5.53 -11.72 -3.63
CA LEU A 68 -5.34 -12.43 -4.90
C LEU A 68 -6.24 -11.93 -6.03
N ASP A 69 -7.51 -11.63 -5.77
CA ASP A 69 -8.42 -11.10 -6.79
C ASP A 69 -7.90 -9.75 -7.33
N ASN A 70 -7.43 -8.89 -6.43
CA ASN A 70 -6.89 -7.59 -6.79
C ASN A 70 -5.50 -7.70 -7.44
N ILE A 71 -4.66 -8.65 -7.00
CA ILE A 71 -3.37 -8.97 -7.63
C ILE A 71 -3.60 -9.39 -9.08
N THR A 72 -4.48 -10.37 -9.31
CA THR A 72 -4.79 -10.89 -10.66
C THR A 72 -5.27 -9.76 -11.57
N LEU A 73 -6.22 -8.97 -11.09
CA LEU A 73 -6.79 -7.87 -11.85
C LEU A 73 -5.74 -6.81 -12.25
N ARG A 74 -4.86 -6.43 -11.32
CA ARG A 74 -3.77 -5.47 -11.59
C ARG A 74 -2.71 -6.04 -12.52
N HIS A 75 -2.32 -7.29 -12.31
CA HIS A 75 -1.36 -7.97 -13.19
C HIS A 75 -1.84 -7.96 -14.65
N ASP A 76 -3.08 -8.39 -14.88
CA ASP A 76 -3.63 -8.54 -16.22
C ASP A 76 -3.81 -7.20 -16.96
N LEU A 77 -4.06 -6.12 -16.21
CA LEU A 77 -4.39 -4.82 -16.81
C LEU A 77 -3.23 -3.84 -16.86
N LEU A 78 -2.34 -3.87 -15.85
CA LEU A 78 -1.24 -2.91 -15.80
C LEU A 78 0.03 -3.42 -16.45
N GLY A 79 0.16 -4.74 -16.62
CA GLY A 79 1.34 -5.38 -17.21
C GLY A 79 2.65 -5.13 -16.44
N ALA A 80 2.59 -4.48 -15.27
CA ALA A 80 3.72 -4.17 -14.42
C ALA A 80 4.13 -5.37 -13.56
N ASN A 81 5.40 -5.44 -13.16
CA ASN A 81 5.80 -6.36 -12.12
C ASN A 81 5.10 -5.99 -10.82
N LEU A 82 4.70 -6.99 -10.03
CA LEU A 82 4.12 -6.78 -8.72
C LEU A 82 5.00 -7.45 -7.65
N PHE A 83 5.35 -6.71 -6.62
CA PHE A 83 5.93 -7.27 -5.40
C PHE A 83 5.05 -6.88 -4.22
N ILE A 84 4.43 -7.87 -3.61
CA ILE A 84 3.63 -7.72 -2.38
C ILE A 84 4.23 -8.61 -1.30
N PHE A 85 4.25 -8.14 -0.06
CA PHE A 85 4.85 -8.88 1.06
C PHE A 85 3.99 -8.74 2.32
N ASP A 86 4.05 -9.74 3.17
CA ASP A 86 3.47 -9.71 4.51
C ASP A 86 4.39 -8.96 5.48
N TYR A 87 3.86 -7.95 6.16
CA TYR A 87 4.57 -7.35 7.29
C TYR A 87 4.87 -8.39 8.36
N ARG A 88 5.80 -8.06 9.27
CA ARG A 88 6.01 -8.87 10.47
C ARG A 88 4.70 -9.23 11.17
N GLU A 89 4.58 -10.44 11.65
CA GLU A 89 3.38 -11.04 12.25
C GLU A 89 2.29 -11.48 11.26
N TYR A 90 2.28 -10.99 10.01
CA TYR A 90 1.30 -11.36 8.99
C TYR A 90 1.78 -12.59 8.20
N GLY A 91 0.83 -13.42 7.75
CA GLY A 91 1.08 -14.57 6.91
C GLY A 91 2.25 -15.45 7.40
N ARG A 92 3.24 -15.65 6.53
CA ARG A 92 4.45 -16.43 6.83
C ARG A 92 5.61 -15.60 7.37
N SER A 93 5.42 -14.30 7.56
CA SER A 93 6.44 -13.41 8.11
C SER A 93 6.61 -13.61 9.62
N GLU A 94 7.85 -13.49 10.08
CA GLU A 94 8.21 -13.61 11.49
C GLU A 94 7.91 -12.30 12.24
N GLY A 95 8.09 -12.33 13.58
CA GLY A 95 8.08 -11.16 14.44
C GLY A 95 6.70 -10.75 14.93
N ARG A 96 6.59 -9.48 15.37
CA ARG A 96 5.37 -8.86 15.89
C ARG A 96 5.17 -7.48 15.31
N ALA A 97 3.94 -7.16 14.93
CA ALA A 97 3.57 -5.90 14.30
C ALA A 97 3.73 -4.72 15.26
N SER A 98 4.29 -3.65 14.74
CA SER A 98 4.37 -2.32 15.33
C SER A 98 4.58 -1.30 14.22
N GLU A 99 4.31 -0.02 14.48
CA GLU A 99 4.51 1.04 13.48
C GLU A 99 5.96 1.05 12.97
N GLU A 100 6.94 1.16 13.86
CA GLU A 100 8.36 1.15 13.48
C GLU A 100 8.77 -0.16 12.82
N GLY A 101 8.20 -1.29 13.28
CA GLY A 101 8.45 -2.59 12.67
C GLY A 101 8.00 -2.66 11.22
N THR A 102 6.80 -2.17 10.90
CA THR A 102 6.31 -2.15 9.51
C THR A 102 7.14 -1.23 8.61
N TYR A 103 7.72 -0.16 9.14
CA TYR A 103 8.67 0.68 8.40
C TYR A 103 9.97 -0.06 8.09
N GLN A 104 10.52 -0.81 9.05
CA GLN A 104 11.72 -1.65 8.83
C GLN A 104 11.44 -2.76 7.82
N ASP A 105 10.24 -3.34 7.83
CA ASP A 105 9.81 -4.35 6.87
C ASP A 105 9.73 -3.76 5.45
N ALA A 106 9.15 -2.59 5.32
CA ALA A 106 9.06 -1.85 4.06
C ALA A 106 10.45 -1.46 3.51
N GLU A 107 11.37 -1.02 4.37
CA GLU A 107 12.76 -0.76 4.00
C GLU A 107 13.47 -2.03 3.51
N ALA A 108 13.22 -3.17 4.15
CA ALA A 108 13.78 -4.44 3.70
C ALA A 108 13.24 -4.85 2.33
N ALA A 109 11.94 -4.64 2.07
CA ALA A 109 11.31 -4.88 0.77
C ALA A 109 11.90 -4.00 -0.33
N ILE A 110 12.14 -2.71 -0.05
CA ILE A 110 12.80 -1.78 -0.98
C ILE A 110 14.23 -2.24 -1.27
N ARG A 111 15.02 -2.59 -0.25
CA ARG A 111 16.39 -3.09 -0.43
C ARG A 111 16.41 -4.39 -1.23
N TYR A 112 15.46 -5.29 -1.00
CA TYR A 112 15.32 -6.51 -1.78
C TYR A 112 15.13 -6.19 -3.27
N LEU A 113 14.19 -5.30 -3.62
CA LEU A 113 13.95 -4.90 -5.00
C LEU A 113 15.16 -4.20 -5.63
N HIS A 114 15.86 -3.34 -4.89
CA HIS A 114 17.09 -2.69 -5.38
C HIS A 114 18.22 -3.68 -5.64
N GLY A 115 18.21 -4.85 -5.01
CA GLY A 115 19.18 -5.93 -5.22
C GLY A 115 18.83 -6.88 -6.36
N ARG A 116 17.63 -6.80 -6.94
CA ARG A 116 17.22 -7.64 -8.07
C ARG A 116 17.82 -7.11 -9.38
N GLY A 117 18.42 -7.99 -10.17
CA GLY A 117 19.01 -7.63 -11.45
C GLY A 117 17.99 -7.36 -12.57
N ASP A 118 16.74 -7.75 -12.36
CA ASP A 118 15.61 -7.59 -13.30
C ASP A 118 14.68 -6.40 -12.96
N VAL A 119 15.02 -5.60 -11.94
CA VAL A 119 14.28 -4.41 -11.50
C VAL A 119 15.12 -3.15 -11.72
N ASP A 120 14.54 -2.15 -12.37
CA ASP A 120 15.10 -0.79 -12.42
C ASP A 120 14.63 -0.02 -11.16
N PRO A 121 15.53 0.34 -10.23
CA PRO A 121 15.16 1.06 -9.01
C PRO A 121 14.46 2.40 -9.26
N THR A 122 14.71 3.03 -10.41
CA THR A 122 14.08 4.31 -10.77
C THR A 122 12.64 4.16 -11.27
N LYS A 123 12.22 2.91 -11.50
CA LYS A 123 10.89 2.56 -12.01
C LYS A 123 10.01 1.84 -10.97
N ILE A 124 10.35 1.95 -9.69
CA ILE A 124 9.54 1.39 -8.62
C ILE A 124 8.44 2.38 -8.24
N VAL A 125 7.19 1.92 -8.32
CA VAL A 125 5.99 2.63 -7.87
C VAL A 125 5.61 2.09 -6.49
N PHE A 126 5.38 2.98 -5.54
CA PHE A 126 4.86 2.61 -4.22
C PHE A 126 3.33 2.66 -4.25
N LEU A 127 2.69 1.55 -3.92
CA LEU A 127 1.24 1.44 -3.78
C LEU A 127 0.91 1.14 -2.32
N GLY A 128 0.17 2.00 -1.66
CA GLY A 128 -0.28 1.81 -0.28
C GLY A 128 -1.79 1.72 -0.18
N GLU A 129 -2.30 0.68 0.50
CA GLU A 129 -3.71 0.46 0.76
C GLU A 129 -4.00 0.65 2.24
N SER A 130 -4.91 1.54 2.62
CA SER A 130 -5.33 1.75 4.02
C SER A 130 -4.12 1.94 4.96
N LEU A 131 -3.84 1.03 5.90
CA LEU A 131 -2.64 1.06 6.74
C LEU A 131 -1.36 1.19 5.90
N GLY A 132 -1.28 0.43 4.83
CA GLY A 132 -0.14 0.46 3.91
C GLY A 132 0.07 1.81 3.24
N SER A 133 -0.95 2.67 3.17
CA SER A 133 -0.80 4.04 2.66
C SER A 133 0.11 4.89 3.56
N ALA A 134 0.00 4.73 4.88
CA ALA A 134 0.88 5.43 5.82
C ALA A 134 2.32 4.91 5.74
N VAL A 135 2.50 3.58 5.55
CA VAL A 135 3.81 2.97 5.33
C VAL A 135 4.41 3.48 4.01
N ALA A 136 3.63 3.49 2.92
CA ALA A 136 4.08 3.98 1.62
C ALA A 136 4.50 5.46 1.66
N VAL A 137 3.74 6.31 2.36
CA VAL A 137 4.10 7.73 2.56
C VAL A 137 5.39 7.87 3.35
N GLU A 138 5.57 7.12 4.45
CA GLU A 138 6.83 7.11 5.20
C GLU A 138 8.00 6.73 4.29
N MET A 139 7.87 5.65 3.51
CA MET A 139 8.92 5.21 2.59
C MET A 139 9.18 6.25 1.49
N ALA A 140 8.17 6.88 0.93
CA ALA A 140 8.33 7.93 -0.10
C ALA A 140 8.95 9.22 0.44
N THR A 141 9.05 9.41 1.76
CA THR A 141 9.86 10.49 2.37
C THR A 141 11.31 10.13 2.56
N ARG A 142 11.65 8.83 2.54
CA ARG A 142 13.02 8.32 2.78
C ARG A 142 13.69 7.85 1.49
N TYR A 143 12.93 7.33 0.55
CA TYR A 143 13.40 6.72 -0.70
C TYR A 143 12.71 7.38 -1.90
N ASP A 144 13.45 7.57 -2.98
CA ASP A 144 12.88 7.99 -4.24
C ASP A 144 12.06 6.84 -4.84
N CYS A 145 10.91 7.17 -5.43
CA CYS A 145 10.08 6.26 -6.19
C CYS A 145 9.56 6.94 -7.45
N ALA A 146 9.21 6.14 -8.46
CA ALA A 146 8.67 6.66 -9.72
C ALA A 146 7.32 7.37 -9.53
N ALA A 147 6.48 6.83 -8.64
CA ALA A 147 5.20 7.41 -8.22
C ALA A 147 4.75 6.84 -6.89
N LEU A 148 3.80 7.52 -6.25
CA LEU A 148 3.10 7.08 -5.07
C LEU A 148 1.60 6.98 -5.36
N ILE A 149 1.00 5.80 -5.12
CA ILE A 149 -0.44 5.56 -5.23
C ILE A 149 -0.96 5.22 -3.84
N LEU A 150 -1.99 5.91 -3.39
CA LEU A 150 -2.62 5.72 -2.09
C LEU A 150 -4.10 5.38 -2.26
N GLU A 151 -4.53 4.24 -1.73
CA GLU A 151 -5.91 3.79 -1.75
C GLU A 151 -6.50 3.84 -0.35
N SER A 152 -7.63 4.55 -0.21
CA SER A 152 -8.31 4.79 1.07
C SER A 152 -7.34 5.23 2.19
N PRO A 153 -6.48 6.25 1.96
CA PRO A 153 -5.50 6.68 2.94
C PRO A 153 -6.16 7.45 4.08
N PHE A 154 -5.57 7.35 5.29
CA PHE A 154 -6.02 8.07 6.48
C PHE A 154 -4.98 9.09 6.98
N LEU A 155 -5.44 10.07 7.75
CA LEU A 155 -4.59 11.15 8.26
C LEU A 155 -3.57 10.67 9.30
N SER A 156 -4.05 9.93 10.29
CA SER A 156 -3.25 9.30 11.36
C SER A 156 -4.10 8.35 12.20
N ILE A 157 -3.48 7.45 12.98
CA ILE A 157 -4.21 6.59 13.94
C ILE A 157 -4.94 7.43 15.01
N PRO A 158 -4.39 8.52 15.59
CA PRO A 158 -5.15 9.38 16.47
C PRO A 158 -6.40 9.98 15.82
N GLU A 159 -6.36 10.37 14.54
CA GLU A 159 -7.55 10.88 13.84
C GLU A 159 -8.57 9.76 13.59
N MET A 160 -8.12 8.56 13.25
CA MET A 160 -9.01 7.39 13.15
C MET A 160 -9.67 7.04 14.50
N ALA A 161 -8.92 7.15 15.60
CA ALA A 161 -9.48 6.94 16.94
C ALA A 161 -10.59 7.94 17.29
N LYS A 162 -10.50 9.19 16.82
CA LYS A 162 -11.58 10.20 17.01
C LYS A 162 -12.84 9.81 16.23
N VAL A 163 -12.69 9.22 15.04
CA VAL A 163 -13.83 8.75 14.23
C VAL A 163 -14.52 7.57 14.94
N THR A 164 -13.74 6.60 15.41
CA THR A 164 -14.27 5.38 16.03
C THR A 164 -14.81 5.62 17.44
N PHE A 165 -14.16 6.50 18.19
CA PHE A 165 -14.48 6.79 19.60
C PHE A 165 -14.63 8.31 19.86
N PRO A 166 -15.65 8.97 19.29
CA PRO A 166 -15.75 10.44 19.28
C PRO A 166 -15.87 11.07 20.66
N PHE A 167 -16.28 10.30 21.66
CA PHE A 167 -16.47 10.80 23.03
C PHE A 167 -15.28 10.48 23.97
N LEU A 168 -14.26 9.77 23.48
CA LEU A 168 -13.10 9.37 24.29
C LEU A 168 -11.83 10.08 23.78
N PRO A 169 -11.12 10.85 24.59
CA PRO A 169 -9.89 11.55 24.19
C PRO A 169 -8.68 10.59 24.14
N ILE A 170 -8.85 9.38 23.58
CA ILE A 170 -7.82 8.35 23.58
C ILE A 170 -6.70 8.62 22.58
N GLY A 171 -6.95 9.41 21.53
CA GLY A 171 -5.97 9.64 20.47
C GLY A 171 -4.63 10.21 20.95
N SER A 172 -4.63 11.04 22.01
CA SER A 172 -3.41 11.59 22.61
C SER A 172 -2.58 10.55 23.40
N LEU A 173 -3.22 9.46 23.84
CA LEU A 173 -2.60 8.40 24.63
C LEU A 173 -1.98 7.30 23.76
N LEU A 174 -2.36 7.22 22.48
CA LEU A 174 -1.85 6.21 21.56
C LEU A 174 -0.36 6.46 21.27
N GLN A 175 0.44 5.39 21.29
CA GLN A 175 1.84 5.43 20.89
C GLN A 175 1.98 5.31 19.37
N THR A 176 1.16 4.45 18.77
CA THR A 176 1.07 4.27 17.32
C THR A 176 0.42 5.50 16.68
N LYS A 177 1.12 6.12 15.76
CA LYS A 177 0.69 7.37 15.12
C LYS A 177 0.32 7.20 13.65
N TYR A 178 1.17 6.55 12.87
CA TYR A 178 1.06 6.53 11.40
C TYR A 178 0.63 7.91 10.88
N ASP A 179 1.40 8.94 11.25
CA ASP A 179 1.06 10.34 10.95
C ASP A 179 1.34 10.66 9.48
N THR A 180 0.41 10.28 8.63
CA THR A 180 0.46 10.47 7.18
C THR A 180 0.40 11.96 6.84
N LEU A 181 -0.47 12.73 7.56
CA LEU A 181 -0.70 14.14 7.27
C LEU A 181 0.55 14.99 7.41
N SER A 182 1.35 14.78 8.46
CA SER A 182 2.57 15.56 8.68
C SER A 182 3.69 15.20 7.66
N LYS A 183 3.57 14.09 6.97
CA LYS A 183 4.60 13.53 6.08
C LYS A 183 4.30 13.79 4.59
N ILE A 184 3.01 13.75 4.17
CA ILE A 184 2.62 13.76 2.76
C ILE A 184 3.16 14.99 2.00
N GLY A 185 3.23 16.16 2.65
CA GLY A 185 3.79 17.39 2.07
C GLY A 185 5.30 17.35 1.81
N ARG A 186 6.02 16.29 2.23
CA ARG A 186 7.46 16.09 1.95
C ARG A 186 7.70 15.14 0.76
N VAL A 187 6.69 14.38 0.35
CA VAL A 187 6.77 13.48 -0.82
C VAL A 187 7.01 14.30 -2.07
N LYS A 188 7.97 13.87 -2.90
CA LYS A 188 8.36 14.53 -4.15
C LYS A 188 7.83 13.81 -5.38
N ALA A 189 7.55 12.53 -5.26
CA ALA A 189 7.05 11.71 -6.35
C ALA A 189 5.65 12.15 -6.81
N PRO A 190 5.31 11.96 -8.08
CA PRO A 190 3.93 12.09 -8.56
C PRO A 190 2.99 11.25 -7.69
N LEU A 191 1.86 11.84 -7.29
CA LEU A 191 0.92 11.24 -6.35
C LEU A 191 -0.45 11.01 -7.01
N LEU A 192 -0.99 9.81 -6.84
CA LEU A 192 -2.40 9.51 -7.07
C LEU A 192 -3.06 9.07 -5.76
N ILE A 193 -4.13 9.75 -5.35
CA ILE A 193 -4.99 9.29 -4.26
C ILE A 193 -6.28 8.76 -4.88
N VAL A 194 -6.67 7.54 -4.48
CA VAL A 194 -7.95 6.91 -4.83
C VAL A 194 -8.75 6.71 -3.55
N HIS A 195 -10.03 7.12 -3.54
CA HIS A 195 -10.86 6.99 -2.35
C HIS A 195 -12.32 6.75 -2.71
N GLY A 196 -12.98 5.83 -2.00
CA GLY A 196 -14.41 5.59 -2.11
C GLY A 196 -15.22 6.68 -1.41
N GLU A 197 -16.24 7.23 -2.09
CA GLU A 197 -17.07 8.29 -1.48
C GLU A 197 -17.93 7.78 -0.31
N ASN A 198 -18.20 6.46 -0.26
CA ASN A 198 -18.97 5.79 0.80
C ASN A 198 -18.07 4.93 1.71
N ASP A 199 -16.78 5.25 1.82
CA ASP A 199 -15.86 4.55 2.70
C ASP A 199 -16.33 4.67 4.16
N GLU A 200 -16.73 3.53 4.73
CA GLU A 200 -17.31 3.42 6.07
C GLU A 200 -16.25 3.25 7.17
N ILE A 201 -14.99 3.04 6.78
CA ILE A 201 -13.87 2.83 7.71
C ILE A 201 -13.03 4.10 7.79
N VAL A 202 -12.55 4.58 6.65
CA VAL A 202 -11.74 5.81 6.57
C VAL A 202 -12.58 6.92 5.92
N PRO A 203 -12.94 7.97 6.65
CA PRO A 203 -13.74 9.06 6.08
C PRO A 203 -13.11 9.61 4.80
N PHE A 204 -13.91 9.81 3.76
CA PHE A 204 -13.51 10.35 2.46
C PHE A 204 -12.71 11.66 2.59
N GLN A 205 -13.08 12.49 3.58
CA GLN A 205 -12.40 13.75 3.90
C GLN A 205 -10.92 13.56 4.28
N HIS A 206 -10.52 12.38 4.76
CA HIS A 206 -9.11 12.09 5.03
C HIS A 206 -8.29 12.10 3.74
N GLY A 207 -8.77 11.42 2.69
CA GLY A 207 -8.14 11.45 1.37
C GLY A 207 -8.09 12.87 0.78
N GLN A 208 -9.19 13.62 0.88
CA GLN A 208 -9.25 15.02 0.41
C GLN A 208 -8.22 15.89 1.14
N ARG A 209 -8.11 15.78 2.46
CA ARG A 209 -7.18 16.57 3.26
C ARG A 209 -5.72 16.23 2.95
N LEU A 210 -5.40 14.95 2.74
CA LEU A 210 -4.08 14.52 2.29
C LEU A 210 -3.75 15.09 0.91
N PHE A 211 -4.70 15.03 -0.01
CA PHE A 211 -4.54 15.63 -1.34
C PHE A 211 -4.27 17.13 -1.28
N GLU A 212 -5.03 17.89 -0.50
CA GLU A 212 -4.80 19.33 -0.31
C GLU A 212 -3.38 19.63 0.19
N THR A 213 -2.85 18.79 1.10
CA THR A 213 -1.56 18.98 1.75
C THR A 213 -0.38 18.53 0.89
N ALA A 214 -0.61 17.56 -0.01
CA ALA A 214 0.43 17.01 -0.89
C ALA A 214 0.95 18.03 -1.91
N ARG A 215 2.19 17.82 -2.35
CA ARG A 215 2.81 18.62 -3.43
C ARG A 215 2.33 18.20 -4.81
N GLU A 216 2.45 19.10 -5.78
CA GLU A 216 2.33 18.76 -7.19
C GLU A 216 3.58 17.98 -7.70
N PRO A 217 3.43 17.10 -8.72
CA PRO A 217 2.18 16.76 -9.39
C PRO A 217 1.35 15.75 -8.60
N LYS A 218 0.05 15.97 -8.53
CA LYS A 218 -0.89 15.12 -7.78
C LYS A 218 -2.24 15.00 -8.46
N GLU A 219 -2.89 13.86 -8.29
CA GLU A 219 -4.23 13.57 -8.79
C GLU A 219 -5.09 12.95 -7.69
N PHE A 220 -6.40 13.21 -7.79
CA PHE A 220 -7.39 12.61 -6.90
C PHE A 220 -8.46 11.92 -7.73
N TYR A 221 -8.69 10.65 -7.48
CA TYR A 221 -9.71 9.85 -8.14
C TYR A 221 -10.72 9.36 -7.12
N SER A 222 -11.93 9.94 -7.12
CA SER A 222 -13.02 9.46 -6.27
C SER A 222 -13.84 8.39 -6.99
N ILE A 223 -14.25 7.36 -6.23
CA ILE A 223 -15.11 6.31 -6.75
C ILE A 223 -16.47 6.40 -6.05
N LYS A 224 -17.47 6.84 -6.81
CA LYS A 224 -18.84 6.91 -6.31
C LYS A 224 -19.34 5.56 -5.84
N GLN A 225 -20.04 5.55 -4.71
CA GLN A 225 -20.63 4.36 -4.08
C GLN A 225 -19.59 3.32 -3.57
N ALA A 226 -18.30 3.44 -3.87
CA ALA A 226 -17.31 2.53 -3.33
C ALA A 226 -17.12 2.72 -1.84
N ARG A 227 -16.95 1.60 -1.17
CA ARG A 227 -16.60 1.45 0.25
C ARG A 227 -15.10 1.24 0.41
N HIS A 228 -14.68 0.94 1.65
CA HIS A 228 -13.26 0.78 1.98
C HIS A 228 -12.56 -0.33 1.20
N ASN A 229 -13.18 -1.49 1.08
CA ASN A 229 -12.55 -2.71 0.56
C ASN A 229 -12.99 -3.10 -0.86
N ASP A 230 -13.79 -2.29 -1.54
CA ASP A 230 -14.38 -2.63 -2.83
C ASP A 230 -14.05 -1.65 -3.97
N LEU A 231 -13.00 -0.82 -3.81
CA LEU A 231 -12.58 0.17 -4.80
C LEU A 231 -12.44 -0.45 -6.20
N TYR A 232 -11.79 -1.61 -6.30
CA TYR A 232 -11.54 -2.29 -7.56
C TYR A 232 -12.81 -2.92 -8.16
N LEU A 233 -13.75 -3.36 -7.30
CA LEU A 233 -15.03 -3.95 -7.75
C LEU A 233 -15.98 -2.87 -8.25
N VAL A 234 -16.21 -1.83 -7.45
CA VAL A 234 -17.15 -0.74 -7.76
C VAL A 234 -16.58 0.18 -8.83
N GLY A 235 -15.30 0.51 -8.76
CA GLY A 235 -14.61 1.34 -9.74
C GLY A 235 -14.43 0.66 -11.10
N GLY A 236 -14.33 -0.68 -11.09
CA GLY A 236 -14.25 -1.50 -12.28
C GLY A 236 -13.20 -1.02 -13.29
N GLN A 237 -13.54 -1.13 -14.57
CA GLN A 237 -12.62 -0.73 -15.64
C GLN A 237 -12.24 0.76 -15.62
N ALA A 238 -13.12 1.65 -15.14
CA ALA A 238 -12.83 3.08 -15.11
C ALA A 238 -11.70 3.41 -14.13
N TYR A 239 -11.74 2.78 -12.95
CA TYR A 239 -10.68 2.90 -11.94
C TYR A 239 -9.35 2.34 -12.47
N LEU A 240 -9.38 1.17 -13.10
CA LEU A 240 -8.17 0.52 -13.62
C LEU A 240 -7.55 1.31 -14.77
N LYS A 241 -8.37 1.89 -15.65
CA LYS A 241 -7.90 2.81 -16.69
C LYS A 241 -7.29 4.10 -16.10
N ALA A 242 -7.83 4.60 -14.99
CA ALA A 242 -7.24 5.75 -14.31
C ALA A 242 -5.85 5.43 -13.73
N LEU A 243 -5.69 4.24 -13.13
CA LEU A 243 -4.38 3.74 -12.69
C LEU A 243 -3.41 3.58 -13.86
N ASP A 244 -3.83 2.90 -14.91
CA ASP A 244 -3.03 2.65 -16.10
C ASP A 244 -2.58 3.97 -16.76
N TYR A 245 -3.50 4.90 -16.94
CA TYR A 245 -3.20 6.24 -17.47
C TYR A 245 -2.17 6.98 -16.62
N PHE A 246 -2.33 6.95 -15.30
CA PHE A 246 -1.37 7.56 -14.38
C PHE A 246 0.01 6.91 -14.50
N LEU A 247 0.08 5.57 -14.53
CA LEU A 247 1.31 4.81 -14.62
C LEU A 247 2.04 5.02 -15.96
N HIS A 248 1.31 5.06 -17.08
CA HIS A 248 1.90 5.37 -18.40
C HIS A 248 2.57 6.75 -18.43
N ARG A 249 1.96 7.76 -17.82
CA ARG A 249 2.56 9.10 -17.74
C ARG A 249 3.85 9.10 -16.91
N VAL A 250 3.86 8.33 -15.83
CA VAL A 250 5.04 8.17 -14.96
C VAL A 250 6.15 7.40 -15.68
N ALA A 251 5.81 6.36 -16.46
CA ALA A 251 6.78 5.60 -17.25
C ALA A 251 7.41 6.42 -18.38
N GLY A 252 6.84 7.58 -18.71
CA GLY A 252 7.27 8.39 -19.85
C GLY A 252 6.83 7.84 -21.20
N ASP A 253 5.89 6.92 -21.21
CA ASP A 253 5.35 6.33 -22.43
C ASP A 253 4.41 7.33 -23.11
N LYS A 254 4.58 7.49 -24.44
CA LYS A 254 3.62 8.24 -25.24
C LYS A 254 2.35 7.41 -25.30
N LEU A 255 1.28 7.93 -24.68
CA LEU A 255 -0.06 7.37 -24.85
C LEU A 255 -0.37 7.30 -26.35
N SER A 256 -0.56 6.11 -26.88
CA SER A 256 -1.16 5.97 -28.21
C SER A 256 -2.60 6.47 -28.14
N PRO A 257 -3.05 7.31 -29.09
CA PRO A 257 -4.38 7.91 -29.09
C PRO A 257 -5.50 6.88 -29.18
#